data_71a6b348feed95f6eb9c485f8f882bc7
#
_entry.id   71a6b348feed95f6eb9c485f8f882bc7
#
_cell.length_a   1.000
_cell.length_b   1.000
_cell.length_c   1.000
_cell.angle_alpha   90.00
_cell.angle_beta   90.00
_cell.angle_gamma   90.00
#
_symmetry.space_group_name_H-M   'P 1'
#
loop_
_entity.id
_entity.type
_entity.pdbx_description
1 polymer ?
#
loop_
_entity_poly.entity_id
_entity_poly.type
_entity_poly.pdbx_seq_one_letter_code
_entity_poly.pdbx_strand_id
1 'polypeptide(L)'
;MRFLIVCCLAAGVLQGQATPAPAAVPALSAGPHGAWTLVPALPGMGRAINVTATTARRQALLARIGRGVVLIPAAHERDVETDYVQDNDFRQHNTFFYFTELEAEDAWLLMSARGPDSTDVILFLPTRNPMQERWTGVRLGPDTAAARLTGIATVLPLDSLDRRLRLAQFRARGTTYVPLDGTTKGESRISDVVFSGRDVRNLRPIVDSMRLVKDSDELARLRMAVDISVLGHLAAMRAARPGAFEYEIEAAFEGEIRRQGADRVGYPSIVGSGPNGTTLHYDTNRRRAQDGELVVIDAAAEYGQYTADVTRTWPVNGKFTSRQKAIYNLVLATQQAAFDAIRPGVKMATLDSLSRAYMREHSGDLCGQSTCDTYYIHGLGHWIGMDVHDVGDYTTPLAPGMVFTLEPGIYLPDEALGVRIEDDVVVTPNGGEWLSAGAPRTTDDVERVMREARAPRR
;
A
#
# COMPACT_ATOMS: atom_id res chain seq x y z
N MET A 1 -52.63 50.67 0.46
CA MET A 1 -51.18 50.73 0.26
C MET A 1 -50.57 49.31 0.49
N ARG A 2 -50.29 48.59 -0.61
CA ARG A 2 -49.73 47.25 -0.58
C ARG A 2 -48.23 47.36 -0.89
N PHE A 3 -47.42 46.96 0.03
CA PHE A 3 -45.97 46.82 -0.22
C PHE A 3 -45.68 45.40 -0.70
N LEU A 4 -45.15 45.27 -1.93
CA LEU A 4 -44.58 44.08 -2.47
C LEU A 4 -43.11 43.98 -1.96
N ILE A 5 -42.79 42.87 -1.29
CA ILE A 5 -41.41 42.51 -0.98
C ILE A 5 -40.94 41.59 -2.09
N VAL A 6 -39.97 42.05 -2.87
CA VAL A 6 -39.25 41.25 -3.88
C VAL A 6 -38.09 40.56 -3.18
N CYS A 7 -38.17 39.24 -3.04
CA CYS A 7 -37.02 38.41 -2.64
C CYS A 7 -36.12 38.18 -3.85
N CYS A 8 -34.94 38.80 -3.88
CA CYS A 8 -33.87 38.45 -4.78
C CYS A 8 -33.17 37.20 -4.25
N LEU A 9 -33.38 36.04 -4.89
CA LEU A 9 -32.57 34.86 -4.73
C LEU A 9 -31.24 35.06 -5.51
N ALA A 10 -30.15 35.32 -4.81
CA ALA A 10 -28.81 35.29 -5.36
C ALA A 10 -28.37 33.81 -5.47
N ALA A 11 -28.35 33.29 -6.68
CA ALA A 11 -27.74 32.03 -6.98
C ALA A 11 -26.20 32.20 -6.93
N GLY A 12 -25.59 31.79 -5.82
CA GLY A 12 -24.15 31.69 -5.70
C GLY A 12 -23.66 30.55 -6.58
N VAL A 13 -22.99 30.88 -7.68
CA VAL A 13 -22.23 29.93 -8.48
C VAL A 13 -21.02 29.53 -7.64
N LEU A 14 -21.04 28.32 -7.10
CA LEU A 14 -19.85 27.67 -6.57
C LEU A 14 -18.87 27.43 -7.74
N GLN A 15 -17.91 28.33 -7.91
CA GLN A 15 -16.74 28.05 -8.74
C GLN A 15 -15.96 26.92 -8.06
N GLY A 16 -16.07 25.73 -8.64
CA GLY A 16 -15.19 24.62 -8.30
C GLY A 16 -13.74 25.07 -8.52
N GLN A 17 -12.96 25.14 -7.46
CA GLN A 17 -11.52 25.31 -7.59
C GLN A 17 -10.99 24.10 -8.34
N ALA A 18 -10.56 24.31 -9.59
CA ALA A 18 -9.82 23.32 -10.33
C ALA A 18 -8.57 22.97 -9.52
N THR A 19 -8.44 21.70 -9.16
CA THR A 19 -7.16 21.17 -8.63
C THR A 19 -6.05 21.62 -9.57
N PRO A 20 -4.97 22.25 -9.08
CA PRO A 20 -3.86 22.62 -9.95
C PRO A 20 -3.33 21.37 -10.64
N ALA A 21 -3.20 21.42 -11.95
CA ALA A 21 -2.57 20.37 -12.70
C ALA A 21 -1.18 20.09 -12.07
N PRO A 22 -0.78 18.81 -11.94
CA PRO A 22 0.53 18.49 -11.39
C PRO A 22 1.59 19.26 -12.17
N ALA A 23 2.49 19.91 -11.43
CA ALA A 23 3.58 20.69 -12.04
C ALA A 23 4.31 19.78 -13.04
N ALA A 24 4.42 20.23 -14.28
CA ALA A 24 5.12 19.50 -15.32
C ALA A 24 6.52 19.18 -14.78
N VAL A 25 6.88 17.89 -14.80
CA VAL A 25 8.25 17.46 -14.50
C VAL A 25 9.15 18.27 -15.43
N PRO A 26 10.11 19.05 -14.93
CA PRO A 26 10.97 19.84 -15.78
C PRO A 26 11.63 18.88 -16.79
N ALA A 27 11.44 19.12 -18.07
CA ALA A 27 12.07 18.34 -19.12
C ALA A 27 13.58 18.31 -18.83
N LEU A 28 14.10 17.14 -18.51
CA LEU A 28 15.53 16.94 -18.38
C LEU A 28 16.15 17.37 -19.70
N SER A 29 17.14 18.28 -19.66
CA SER A 29 17.77 18.80 -20.86
C SER A 29 18.19 17.65 -21.76
N ALA A 30 17.75 17.66 -22.99
CA ALA A 30 18.13 16.65 -23.97
C ALA A 30 19.66 16.56 -24.01
N GLY A 31 20.18 15.39 -23.63
CA GLY A 31 21.54 15.04 -23.97
C GLY A 31 21.66 14.85 -25.50
N PRO A 32 22.85 14.56 -26.02
CA PRO A 32 23.10 14.43 -27.46
C PRO A 32 22.24 13.37 -28.17
N HIS A 33 21.39 12.66 -27.47
CA HIS A 33 20.55 11.56 -27.96
C HIS A 33 19.03 11.79 -27.81
N GLY A 34 18.55 13.02 -27.58
CA GLY A 34 17.13 13.35 -27.53
C GLY A 34 16.54 13.48 -26.11
N ALA A 35 15.24 13.71 -26.04
CA ALA A 35 14.53 13.86 -24.78
C ALA A 35 14.54 12.56 -23.96
N TRP A 36 14.87 12.66 -22.68
CA TRP A 36 14.95 11.53 -21.77
C TRP A 36 13.57 11.17 -21.24
N THR A 37 13.19 9.91 -21.36
CA THR A 37 12.15 9.32 -20.53
C THR A 37 12.85 8.46 -19.51
N LEU A 38 12.69 8.76 -18.22
CA LEU A 38 13.12 7.85 -17.17
C LEU A 38 12.27 6.59 -17.27
N VAL A 39 12.91 5.45 -17.38
CA VAL A 39 12.24 4.16 -17.39
C VAL A 39 12.34 3.59 -15.97
N PRO A 40 11.23 3.09 -15.44
CA PRO A 40 9.89 3.18 -15.99
C PRO A 40 9.14 4.41 -15.47
N ALA A 41 8.84 5.36 -16.33
CA ALA A 41 7.71 6.22 -16.05
C ALA A 41 6.47 5.35 -16.24
N LEU A 42 5.96 4.73 -15.22
CA LEU A 42 4.71 3.99 -15.29
C LEU A 42 3.59 4.93 -15.73
N PRO A 43 2.66 4.47 -16.58
CA PRO A 43 1.54 5.30 -17.03
C PRO A 43 0.79 5.85 -15.79
N GLY A 44 0.66 7.16 -15.70
CA GLY A 44 0.05 7.84 -14.56
C GLY A 44 1.00 8.23 -13.43
N MET A 45 2.22 7.72 -13.41
CA MET A 45 3.27 8.17 -12.51
C MET A 45 4.06 9.36 -13.08
N GLY A 46 3.38 10.41 -13.45
CA GLY A 46 3.98 11.74 -13.55
C GLY A 46 4.33 12.29 -12.16
N ARG A 47 4.71 11.41 -11.22
CA ARG A 47 5.02 11.80 -9.86
C ARG A 47 6.45 12.30 -9.82
N ALA A 48 6.57 13.58 -9.60
CA ALA A 48 7.82 14.11 -9.09
C ALA A 48 8.11 13.45 -7.73
N ILE A 49 9.35 13.07 -7.51
CA ILE A 49 9.82 12.69 -6.18
C ILE A 49 9.46 13.82 -5.20
N ASN A 50 8.84 13.48 -4.08
CA ASN A 50 8.58 14.47 -3.03
C ASN A 50 9.87 14.76 -2.26
N VAL A 51 10.70 15.64 -2.84
CA VAL A 51 12.01 16.01 -2.28
C VAL A 51 11.88 16.53 -0.84
N THR A 52 10.79 17.23 -0.51
CA THR A 52 10.56 17.75 0.84
C THR A 52 10.34 16.60 1.83
N ALA A 53 9.46 15.65 1.52
CA ALA A 53 9.17 14.50 2.38
C ALA A 53 10.41 13.61 2.55
N THR A 54 11.07 13.23 1.45
CA THR A 54 12.26 12.36 1.51
C THR A 54 13.42 13.02 2.25
N THR A 55 13.57 14.34 2.13
CA THR A 55 14.59 15.11 2.89
C THR A 55 14.27 15.11 4.38
N ALA A 56 13.00 15.35 4.75
CA ALA A 56 12.57 15.31 6.14
C ALA A 56 12.78 13.92 6.77
N ARG A 57 12.46 12.83 6.05
CA ARG A 57 12.70 11.44 6.49
C ARG A 57 14.19 11.17 6.71
N ARG A 58 15.06 11.58 5.77
CA ARG A 58 16.53 11.46 5.93
C ARG A 58 17.06 12.22 7.15
N GLN A 59 16.60 13.45 7.34
CA GLN A 59 16.97 14.27 8.50
C GLN A 59 16.51 13.66 9.81
N ALA A 60 15.27 13.18 9.88
CA ALA A 60 14.72 12.50 11.05
C ALA A 60 15.50 11.23 11.42
N LEU A 61 15.92 10.44 10.43
CA LEU A 61 16.77 9.28 10.65
C LEU A 61 18.13 9.68 11.21
N LEU A 62 18.81 10.65 10.58
CA LEU A 62 20.12 11.11 11.01
C LEU A 62 20.10 11.71 12.42
N ALA A 63 19.02 12.42 12.78
CA ALA A 63 18.81 12.93 14.13
C ALA A 63 18.67 11.79 15.18
N ARG A 64 17.92 10.73 14.85
CA ARG A 64 17.77 9.55 15.73
C ARG A 64 19.08 8.79 15.94
N ILE A 65 19.91 8.72 14.90
CA ILE A 65 21.22 8.05 14.96
C ILE A 65 22.24 8.90 15.71
N GLY A 66 22.18 10.22 15.57
CA GLY A 66 23.08 11.20 16.21
C GLY A 66 24.52 11.13 15.71
N ARG A 67 25.12 9.94 15.71
CA ARG A 67 26.48 9.67 15.22
C ARG A 67 26.59 8.27 14.63
N GLY A 68 27.04 8.16 13.38
CA GLY A 68 27.17 6.89 12.69
C GLY A 68 27.06 7.01 11.18
N VAL A 69 26.98 5.87 10.55
CA VAL A 69 26.83 5.73 9.10
C VAL A 69 25.62 4.86 8.80
N VAL A 70 24.84 5.23 7.81
CA VAL A 70 23.73 4.43 7.28
C VAL A 70 24.04 4.09 5.84
N LEU A 71 23.90 2.83 5.49
CA LEU A 71 24.07 2.36 4.13
C LEU A 71 22.84 1.54 3.71
N ILE A 72 22.16 1.96 2.64
CA ILE A 72 20.91 1.37 2.16
C ILE A 72 21.07 1.02 0.69
N PRO A 73 20.96 -0.28 0.31
CA PRO A 73 20.93 -0.71 -1.08
C PRO A 73 19.55 -0.47 -1.69
N ALA A 74 19.53 -0.16 -2.98
CA ALA A 74 18.36 -0.31 -3.83
C ALA A 74 18.16 -1.79 -4.21
N ALA A 75 16.97 -2.11 -4.74
CA ALA A 75 16.73 -3.39 -5.34
C ALA A 75 17.66 -3.62 -6.55
N HIS A 76 18.01 -4.87 -6.76
CA HIS A 76 18.79 -5.31 -7.89
C HIS A 76 17.90 -5.60 -9.09
N GLU A 77 18.38 -5.32 -10.28
CA GLU A 77 17.74 -5.76 -11.52
C GLU A 77 17.66 -7.29 -11.53
N ARG A 78 16.47 -7.81 -11.78
CA ARG A 78 16.30 -9.25 -12.01
C ARG A 78 16.80 -9.57 -13.41
N ASP A 79 17.62 -10.58 -13.53
CA ASP A 79 18.01 -11.11 -14.82
C ASP A 79 16.82 -11.86 -15.44
N VAL A 80 16.30 -11.31 -16.52
CA VAL A 80 15.13 -11.86 -17.26
C VAL A 80 15.42 -13.29 -17.76
N GLU A 81 16.68 -13.65 -17.99
CA GLU A 81 17.06 -14.96 -18.51
C GLU A 81 17.25 -16.00 -17.41
N THR A 82 17.73 -15.60 -16.24
CA THR A 82 18.08 -16.50 -15.14
C THR A 82 17.12 -16.44 -13.95
N ASP A 83 16.49 -15.31 -13.73
CA ASP A 83 15.51 -15.10 -12.66
C ASP A 83 14.07 -15.06 -13.22
N TYR A 84 13.75 -15.97 -14.15
CA TYR A 84 12.45 -16.03 -14.81
C TYR A 84 11.31 -16.22 -13.80
N VAL A 85 10.76 -15.11 -13.34
CA VAL A 85 9.51 -15.05 -12.61
C VAL A 85 8.49 -14.41 -13.54
N GLN A 86 7.33 -15.01 -13.69
CA GLN A 86 6.30 -14.60 -14.65
C GLN A 86 5.76 -13.19 -14.41
N ASP A 87 5.97 -12.64 -13.22
CA ASP A 87 5.69 -11.22 -12.90
C ASP A 87 7.02 -10.52 -12.64
N ASN A 88 7.52 -9.85 -13.67
CA ASN A 88 8.87 -9.27 -13.68
C ASN A 88 8.86 -7.74 -13.54
N ASP A 89 7.78 -7.17 -13.06
CA ASP A 89 7.71 -5.75 -12.77
C ASP A 89 8.72 -5.39 -11.66
N PHE A 90 9.64 -4.47 -11.98
CA PHE A 90 10.60 -3.99 -11.00
C PHE A 90 9.87 -3.33 -9.83
N ARG A 91 10.19 -3.76 -8.60
CA ARG A 91 9.74 -3.13 -7.36
C ARG A 91 10.95 -2.77 -6.51
N GLN A 92 11.02 -1.52 -6.12
CA GLN A 92 12.12 -1.01 -5.33
C GLN A 92 12.09 -1.57 -3.91
N HIS A 93 13.28 -1.67 -3.29
CA HIS A 93 13.41 -2.00 -1.88
C HIS A 93 12.76 -0.92 -1.00
N ASN A 94 11.85 -1.32 -0.11
CA ASN A 94 11.04 -0.39 0.68
C ASN A 94 11.86 0.64 1.44
N THR A 95 12.94 0.22 2.12
CA THR A 95 13.77 1.16 2.88
C THR A 95 14.47 2.16 1.98
N PHE A 96 14.95 1.76 0.79
CA PHE A 96 15.56 2.67 -0.16
C PHE A 96 14.53 3.65 -0.72
N PHE A 97 13.36 3.15 -1.12
CA PHE A 97 12.28 3.99 -1.64
C PHE A 97 11.79 5.00 -0.59
N TYR A 98 11.61 4.60 0.65
CA TYR A 98 11.17 5.45 1.75
C TYR A 98 12.03 6.73 1.90
N PHE A 99 13.34 6.61 1.68
CA PHE A 99 14.26 7.73 1.78
C PHE A 99 14.56 8.47 0.47
N THR A 100 14.18 7.92 -0.67
CA THR A 100 14.56 8.47 -1.99
C THR A 100 13.39 8.64 -2.96
N GLU A 101 12.35 7.83 -2.85
CA GLU A 101 11.27 7.66 -3.84
C GLU A 101 11.80 7.39 -5.26
N LEU A 102 13.00 6.83 -5.36
CA LEU A 102 13.68 6.57 -6.61
C LEU A 102 13.59 5.09 -6.99
N GLU A 103 13.10 4.82 -8.17
CA GLU A 103 13.03 3.47 -8.77
C GLU A 103 14.27 3.17 -9.63
N ALA A 104 15.46 3.47 -9.11
CA ALA A 104 16.72 3.14 -9.77
C ALA A 104 17.25 1.81 -9.23
N GLU A 105 17.56 0.90 -10.14
CA GLU A 105 18.18 -0.38 -9.85
C GLU A 105 19.64 -0.19 -9.46
N ASP A 106 20.15 -1.09 -8.62
CA ASP A 106 21.56 -1.13 -8.20
C ASP A 106 22.11 0.14 -7.55
N ALA A 107 21.25 1.10 -7.22
CA ALA A 107 21.65 2.30 -6.51
C ALA A 107 22.00 2.02 -5.04
N TRP A 108 22.69 2.96 -4.41
CA TRP A 108 22.96 2.92 -2.97
C TRP A 108 22.81 4.32 -2.37
N LEU A 109 22.25 4.37 -1.17
CA LEU A 109 22.16 5.58 -0.37
C LEU A 109 23.09 5.47 0.83
N LEU A 110 24.07 6.37 0.92
CA LEU A 110 24.97 6.51 2.06
C LEU A 110 24.63 7.80 2.80
N MET A 111 24.35 7.68 4.09
CA MET A 111 24.14 8.81 4.95
C MET A 111 25.12 8.74 6.13
N SER A 112 25.60 9.86 6.64
CA SER A 112 26.44 9.86 7.82
C SER A 112 26.18 11.07 8.70
N ALA A 113 26.27 10.88 10.02
CA ALA A 113 26.18 11.92 11.02
C ALA A 113 27.43 11.90 11.91
N ARG A 114 28.02 13.06 12.13
CA ARG A 114 29.15 13.29 13.05
C ARG A 114 28.72 14.09 14.28
N GLY A 115 27.47 14.51 14.31
CA GLY A 115 26.76 15.32 15.29
C GLY A 115 25.59 16.02 14.62
N PRO A 116 24.76 16.76 15.36
CA PRO A 116 23.51 17.34 14.85
C PRO A 116 23.67 18.16 13.58
N ASP A 117 24.71 19.01 13.52
CA ASP A 117 24.93 19.97 12.43
C ASP A 117 25.93 19.46 11.38
N SER A 118 26.34 18.21 11.44
CA SER A 118 27.37 17.66 10.56
C SER A 118 26.91 16.33 9.94
N THR A 119 26.13 16.44 8.90
CA THR A 119 25.56 15.30 8.17
C THR A 119 25.96 15.34 6.70
N ASP A 120 26.11 14.16 6.09
CA ASP A 120 26.35 14.01 4.65
C ASP A 120 25.33 13.00 4.11
N VAL A 121 24.81 13.24 2.90
CA VAL A 121 23.95 12.32 2.13
C VAL A 121 24.53 12.18 0.74
N ILE A 122 24.77 10.96 0.32
CA ILE A 122 25.37 10.62 -0.99
C ILE A 122 24.52 9.53 -1.64
N LEU A 123 24.08 9.78 -2.86
CA LEU A 123 23.47 8.78 -3.72
C LEU A 123 24.51 8.22 -4.68
N PHE A 124 24.59 6.90 -4.79
CA PHE A 124 25.43 6.23 -5.78
C PHE A 124 24.54 5.59 -6.83
N LEU A 125 24.87 5.84 -8.09
CA LEU A 125 24.17 5.28 -9.24
C LEU A 125 25.16 4.53 -10.14
N PRO A 126 24.71 3.45 -10.80
CA PRO A 126 25.49 2.84 -11.87
C PRO A 126 25.83 3.87 -12.97
N THR A 127 27.02 3.75 -13.52
CA THR A 127 27.38 4.50 -14.71
C THR A 127 26.56 4.02 -15.89
N ARG A 128 26.01 4.94 -16.66
CA ARG A 128 25.19 4.63 -17.84
C ARG A 128 25.95 3.78 -18.85
N ASN A 129 25.25 2.79 -19.41
CA ASN A 129 25.76 1.92 -20.46
C ASN A 129 24.85 2.06 -21.71
N PRO A 130 25.27 2.81 -22.75
CA PRO A 130 24.44 3.01 -23.95
C PRO A 130 24.09 1.74 -24.72
N MET A 131 24.89 0.66 -24.58
CA MET A 131 24.56 -0.63 -25.20
C MET A 131 23.41 -1.32 -24.46
N GLN A 132 23.44 -1.32 -23.14
CA GLN A 132 22.38 -1.89 -22.29
C GLN A 132 21.09 -1.04 -22.41
N GLU A 133 21.21 0.28 -22.48
CA GLU A 133 20.06 1.18 -22.65
C GLU A 133 19.26 0.96 -23.93
N ARG A 134 19.83 0.28 -24.94
CA ARG A 134 19.08 -0.16 -26.13
C ARG A 134 18.07 -1.26 -25.83
N TRP A 135 18.30 -2.04 -24.78
CA TRP A 135 17.44 -3.14 -24.34
C TRP A 135 16.44 -2.72 -23.27
N THR A 136 16.91 -1.94 -22.32
CA THR A 136 16.15 -1.66 -21.09
C THR A 136 15.67 -0.20 -21.01
N GLY A 137 15.94 0.63 -22.02
CA GLY A 137 15.66 2.06 -21.97
C GLY A 137 16.77 2.86 -21.27
N VAL A 138 16.63 4.18 -21.35
CA VAL A 138 17.61 5.11 -20.77
C VAL A 138 17.47 5.14 -19.24
N ARG A 139 18.60 5.03 -18.53
CA ARG A 139 18.66 5.00 -17.08
C ARG A 139 19.21 6.29 -16.49
N LEU A 140 18.86 6.55 -15.22
CA LEU A 140 19.41 7.66 -14.47
C LEU A 140 20.89 7.38 -14.16
N GLY A 141 21.77 8.30 -14.53
CA GLY A 141 23.20 8.22 -14.24
C GLY A 141 23.64 9.13 -13.08
N PRO A 142 24.91 9.01 -12.66
CA PRO A 142 25.46 9.80 -11.57
C PRO A 142 25.81 11.25 -12.03
N ASP A 143 24.79 12.05 -12.27
CA ASP A 143 24.93 13.39 -12.83
C ASP A 143 24.08 14.46 -12.11
N THR A 144 24.12 15.68 -12.63
CA THR A 144 23.35 16.81 -12.06
C THR A 144 21.84 16.66 -12.27
N ALA A 145 21.38 15.81 -13.21
CA ALA A 145 19.97 15.55 -13.40
C ALA A 145 19.43 14.71 -12.24
N ALA A 146 20.19 13.68 -11.84
CA ALA A 146 19.86 12.87 -10.66
C ALA A 146 19.84 13.71 -9.38
N ALA A 147 20.80 14.63 -9.21
CA ALA A 147 20.83 15.53 -8.07
C ALA A 147 19.59 16.44 -8.01
N ARG A 148 19.18 17.00 -9.14
CA ARG A 148 17.96 17.82 -9.21
C ARG A 148 16.68 17.00 -8.96
N LEU A 149 16.61 15.79 -9.50
CA LEU A 149 15.44 14.93 -9.34
C LEU A 149 15.23 14.49 -7.89
N THR A 150 16.30 14.08 -7.22
CA THR A 150 16.24 13.49 -5.86
C THR A 150 16.41 14.51 -4.74
N GLY A 151 16.83 15.73 -5.05
CA GLY A 151 17.24 16.73 -4.04
C GLY A 151 18.49 16.34 -3.26
N ILE A 152 19.22 15.30 -3.67
CA ILE A 152 20.48 14.87 -3.07
C ILE A 152 21.63 15.52 -3.84
N ALA A 153 22.27 16.51 -3.22
CA ALA A 153 23.29 17.33 -3.89
C ALA A 153 24.51 16.53 -4.38
N THR A 154 24.87 15.47 -3.65
CA THR A 154 26.02 14.64 -3.99
C THR A 154 25.55 13.32 -4.60
N VAL A 155 25.71 13.19 -5.92
CA VAL A 155 25.45 11.94 -6.66
C VAL A 155 26.77 11.49 -7.29
N LEU A 156 27.16 10.25 -7.05
CA LEU A 156 28.46 9.70 -7.46
C LEU A 156 28.29 8.37 -8.21
N PRO A 157 29.29 8.00 -9.03
CA PRO A 157 29.33 6.67 -9.62
C PRO A 157 29.48 5.57 -8.56
N LEU A 158 28.81 4.42 -8.81
CA LEU A 158 28.75 3.29 -7.90
C LEU A 158 30.15 2.74 -7.53
N ASP A 159 31.10 2.77 -8.44
CA ASP A 159 32.48 2.33 -8.22
C ASP A 159 33.21 3.09 -7.11
N SER A 160 32.72 4.27 -6.76
CA SER A 160 33.28 5.08 -5.68
C SER A 160 32.73 4.72 -4.28
N LEU A 161 31.72 3.85 -4.16
CA LEU A 161 30.99 3.51 -2.94
C LEU A 161 31.95 3.06 -1.81
N ASP A 162 32.77 2.07 -2.05
CA ASP A 162 33.65 1.46 -1.04
C ASP A 162 34.58 2.51 -0.42
N ARG A 163 35.21 3.32 -1.25
CA ARG A 163 36.08 4.42 -0.78
C ARG A 163 35.32 5.45 0.06
N ARG A 164 34.12 5.83 -0.36
CA ARG A 164 33.29 6.80 0.34
C ARG A 164 32.74 6.26 1.65
N LEU A 165 32.34 5.00 1.68
CA LEU A 165 31.90 4.31 2.89
C LEU A 165 33.01 4.29 3.95
N ARG A 166 34.22 3.85 3.58
CA ARG A 166 35.38 3.84 4.50
C ARG A 166 35.68 5.23 5.05
N LEU A 167 35.62 6.25 4.20
CA LEU A 167 35.84 7.62 4.62
C LEU A 167 34.74 8.11 5.60
N ALA A 168 33.47 7.82 5.32
CA ALA A 168 32.35 8.15 6.19
C ALA A 168 32.48 7.46 7.56
N GLN A 169 32.78 6.16 7.57
CA GLN A 169 33.03 5.39 8.79
C GLN A 169 34.22 5.95 9.61
N PHE A 170 35.32 6.30 8.95
CA PHE A 170 36.46 6.92 9.63
C PHE A 170 36.13 8.27 10.26
N ARG A 171 35.35 9.11 9.57
CA ARG A 171 34.95 10.43 10.04
C ARG A 171 33.89 10.39 11.13
N ALA A 172 32.87 9.55 10.97
CA ALA A 172 31.77 9.43 11.92
C ALA A 172 32.22 8.77 13.24
N ARG A 173 33.17 7.82 13.19
CA ARG A 173 33.65 7.07 14.37
C ARG A 173 32.50 6.46 15.19
N GLY A 174 31.46 5.94 14.52
CA GLY A 174 30.26 5.41 15.13
C GLY A 174 29.83 4.11 14.47
N THR A 175 28.68 3.60 14.90
CA THR A 175 28.03 2.41 14.36
C THR A 175 27.69 2.58 12.89
N THR A 176 27.82 1.50 12.11
CA THR A 176 27.28 1.40 10.75
C THR A 176 25.93 0.69 10.80
N TYR A 177 24.90 1.36 10.30
CA TYR A 177 23.55 0.82 10.24
C TYR A 177 23.21 0.37 8.81
N VAL A 178 22.68 -0.84 8.68
CA VAL A 178 22.27 -1.43 7.40
C VAL A 178 20.91 -2.13 7.58
N PRO A 179 20.04 -2.16 6.57
CA PRO A 179 18.81 -2.96 6.65
C PRO A 179 19.19 -4.45 6.57
N LEU A 180 18.90 -5.19 7.64
CA LEU A 180 19.07 -6.65 7.70
C LEU A 180 17.65 -7.25 7.74
N ASP A 181 17.11 -7.55 6.58
CA ASP A 181 15.72 -7.95 6.41
C ASP A 181 15.53 -9.44 6.11
N GLY A 182 16.60 -10.24 6.15
CA GLY A 182 16.55 -11.67 5.91
C GLY A 182 16.29 -12.03 4.45
N THR A 183 16.21 -11.05 3.56
CA THR A 183 16.05 -11.29 2.14
C THR A 183 17.41 -11.44 1.46
N THR A 184 17.66 -12.62 0.99
CA THR A 184 18.95 -13.21 0.64
C THR A 184 19.86 -12.46 -0.35
N LYS A 185 19.32 -11.67 -1.28
CA LYS A 185 20.16 -11.00 -2.29
C LYS A 185 20.66 -9.61 -1.85
N GLY A 186 19.88 -8.84 -1.10
CA GLY A 186 20.31 -7.55 -0.55
C GLY A 186 21.36 -7.70 0.56
N GLU A 187 21.20 -8.71 1.41
CA GLU A 187 22.13 -8.99 2.52
C GLU A 187 23.50 -9.48 2.02
N SER A 188 23.57 -10.27 0.95
CA SER A 188 24.86 -10.69 0.38
C SER A 188 25.66 -9.50 -0.15
N ARG A 189 24.99 -8.51 -0.77
CA ARG A 189 25.65 -7.27 -1.24
C ARG A 189 26.13 -6.41 -0.08
N ILE A 190 25.39 -6.38 1.02
CA ILE A 190 25.78 -5.67 2.24
C ILE A 190 26.99 -6.37 2.86
N SER A 191 27.01 -7.71 2.91
CA SER A 191 28.11 -8.47 3.49
C SER A 191 29.44 -8.20 2.79
N ASP A 192 29.43 -8.13 1.47
CA ASP A 192 30.64 -7.87 0.67
C ASP A 192 31.24 -6.49 0.91
N VAL A 193 30.40 -5.50 1.24
CA VAL A 193 30.81 -4.09 1.41
C VAL A 193 31.12 -3.71 2.87
N VAL A 194 30.50 -4.37 3.85
CA VAL A 194 30.44 -3.90 5.25
C VAL A 194 31.30 -4.70 6.22
N PHE A 195 31.61 -5.99 5.94
CA PHE A 195 32.30 -6.86 6.90
C PHE A 195 33.82 -6.67 6.98
N SER A 196 34.25 -5.60 7.63
CA SER A 196 35.65 -5.41 8.06
C SER A 196 35.76 -5.06 9.55
N GLY A 197 35.15 -5.87 10.43
CA GLY A 197 35.42 -5.79 11.89
C GLY A 197 34.90 -4.56 12.63
N ARG A 198 33.85 -3.94 12.14
CA ARG A 198 33.20 -2.75 12.75
C ARG A 198 31.86 -3.08 13.41
N ASP A 199 31.41 -2.22 14.34
CA ASP A 199 30.07 -2.32 14.93
C ASP A 199 29.02 -2.05 13.84
N VAL A 200 28.34 -3.14 13.42
CA VAL A 200 27.26 -3.11 12.43
C VAL A 200 25.95 -3.45 13.14
N ARG A 201 24.93 -2.62 12.95
CA ARG A 201 23.60 -2.83 13.55
C ARG A 201 22.50 -2.80 12.51
N ASN A 202 21.44 -3.53 12.82
CA ASN A 202 20.24 -3.53 12.00
C ASN A 202 19.54 -2.16 12.03
N LEU A 203 19.31 -1.60 10.85
CA LEU A 203 18.62 -0.32 10.67
C LEU A 203 17.09 -0.47 10.86
N ARG A 204 16.53 -1.65 10.58
CA ARG A 204 15.08 -1.89 10.52
C ARG A 204 14.32 -1.37 11.74
N PRO A 205 14.68 -1.67 13.00
CA PRO A 205 13.88 -1.22 14.15
C PRO A 205 13.67 0.29 14.18
N ILE A 206 14.63 1.07 13.68
CA ILE A 206 14.53 2.53 13.60
C ILE A 206 13.58 2.92 12.47
N VAL A 207 13.77 2.36 11.28
CA VAL A 207 12.95 2.66 10.10
C VAL A 207 11.50 2.18 10.29
N ASP A 208 11.31 0.99 10.83
CA ASP A 208 9.99 0.43 11.10
C ASP A 208 9.18 1.35 12.03
N SER A 209 9.82 1.89 13.07
CA SER A 209 9.17 2.87 13.95
C SER A 209 8.87 4.21 13.26
N MET A 210 9.62 4.58 12.21
CA MET A 210 9.33 5.78 11.39
C MET A 210 8.17 5.54 10.43
N ARG A 211 8.12 4.36 9.78
CA ARG A 211 7.08 3.97 8.83
C ARG A 211 5.71 3.73 9.49
N LEU A 212 5.69 3.43 10.80
CA LEU A 212 4.45 3.15 11.53
C LEU A 212 3.48 4.35 11.51
N VAL A 213 4.00 5.58 11.64
CA VAL A 213 3.21 6.81 11.56
C VAL A 213 3.45 7.45 10.19
N LYS A 214 2.42 7.39 9.35
CA LYS A 214 2.46 7.86 7.96
C LYS A 214 2.45 9.39 7.91
N ASP A 215 3.31 9.97 7.12
CA ASP A 215 3.26 11.40 6.79
C ASP A 215 2.19 11.71 5.73
N SER A 216 2.04 12.98 5.37
CA SER A 216 0.98 13.42 4.44
C SER A 216 1.18 12.88 3.02
N ASP A 217 2.41 12.64 2.58
CA ASP A 217 2.70 12.07 1.26
C ASP A 217 2.37 10.57 1.23
N GLU A 218 2.76 9.83 2.28
CA GLU A 218 2.41 8.43 2.46
C GLU A 218 0.90 8.22 2.49
N LEU A 219 0.18 9.06 3.26
CA LEU A 219 -1.28 9.01 3.33
C LEU A 219 -1.94 9.33 1.98
N ALA A 220 -1.38 10.25 1.19
CA ALA A 220 -1.90 10.55 -0.14
C ALA A 220 -1.76 9.36 -1.10
N ARG A 221 -0.65 8.60 -1.01
CA ARG A 221 -0.43 7.37 -1.80
C ARG A 221 -1.38 6.26 -1.39
N LEU A 222 -1.53 6.03 -0.07
CA LEU A 222 -2.48 5.06 0.46
C LEU A 222 -3.91 5.37 0.02
N ARG A 223 -4.35 6.63 0.14
CA ARG A 223 -5.69 7.03 -0.34
C ARG A 223 -5.87 6.74 -1.83
N MET A 224 -4.86 7.00 -2.66
CA MET A 224 -4.94 6.70 -4.08
C MET A 224 -5.00 5.20 -4.34
N ALA A 225 -4.19 4.39 -3.64
CA ALA A 225 -4.25 2.93 -3.74
C ALA A 225 -5.65 2.40 -3.36
N VAL A 226 -6.24 2.93 -2.28
CA VAL A 226 -7.61 2.60 -1.85
C VAL A 226 -8.65 3.02 -2.89
N ASP A 227 -8.60 4.26 -3.39
CA ASP A 227 -9.56 4.76 -4.38
C ASP A 227 -9.54 3.92 -5.66
N ILE A 228 -8.34 3.53 -6.12
CA ILE A 228 -8.18 2.64 -7.27
C ILE A 228 -8.76 1.25 -6.95
N SER A 229 -8.50 0.71 -5.76
CA SER A 229 -9.04 -0.59 -5.32
C SER A 229 -10.56 -0.60 -5.29
N VAL A 230 -11.18 0.48 -4.81
CA VAL A 230 -12.65 0.64 -4.83
C VAL A 230 -13.20 0.51 -6.26
N LEU A 231 -12.56 1.14 -7.25
CA LEU A 231 -12.97 1.02 -8.66
C LEU A 231 -12.80 -0.42 -9.18
N GLY A 232 -11.73 -1.11 -8.76
CA GLY A 232 -11.51 -2.53 -9.04
C GLY A 232 -12.64 -3.41 -8.48
N HIS A 233 -13.03 -3.21 -7.20
CA HIS A 233 -14.16 -3.92 -6.58
C HIS A 233 -15.48 -3.68 -7.32
N LEU A 234 -15.75 -2.45 -7.73
CA LEU A 234 -16.94 -2.14 -8.52
C LEU A 234 -16.92 -2.84 -9.89
N ALA A 235 -15.76 -3.01 -10.51
CA ALA A 235 -15.62 -3.76 -11.77
C ALA A 235 -15.83 -5.26 -11.54
N ALA A 236 -15.26 -5.83 -10.48
CA ALA A 236 -15.45 -7.22 -10.08
C ALA A 236 -16.92 -7.54 -9.77
N MET A 237 -17.63 -6.67 -9.04
CA MET A 237 -19.08 -6.80 -8.79
C MET A 237 -19.88 -6.83 -10.08
N ARG A 238 -19.49 -6.05 -11.10
CA ARG A 238 -20.15 -6.06 -12.41
C ARG A 238 -19.89 -7.34 -13.21
N ALA A 239 -18.72 -7.94 -13.05
CA ALA A 239 -18.35 -9.19 -13.71
C ALA A 239 -18.99 -10.43 -13.07
N ALA A 240 -19.29 -10.37 -11.77
CA ALA A 240 -19.86 -11.48 -11.01
C ALA A 240 -21.26 -11.86 -11.53
N ARG A 241 -21.41 -13.13 -11.90
CA ARG A 241 -22.68 -13.74 -12.34
C ARG A 241 -22.64 -15.24 -12.11
N PRO A 242 -23.79 -15.90 -11.96
CA PRO A 242 -23.84 -17.37 -11.94
C PRO A 242 -23.15 -17.96 -13.19
N GLY A 243 -22.26 -18.93 -12.97
CA GLY A 243 -21.48 -19.58 -14.02
C GLY A 243 -20.18 -18.87 -14.41
N ALA A 244 -19.88 -17.67 -13.90
CA ALA A 244 -18.56 -17.06 -14.07
C ALA A 244 -17.49 -17.86 -13.31
N PHE A 245 -16.29 -17.91 -13.85
CA PHE A 245 -15.14 -18.42 -13.10
C PHE A 245 -14.58 -17.32 -12.18
N GLU A 246 -13.99 -17.74 -11.08
CA GLU A 246 -13.34 -16.82 -10.12
C GLU A 246 -12.28 -15.95 -10.80
N TYR A 247 -11.46 -16.53 -11.72
CA TYR A 247 -10.47 -15.76 -12.50
C TYR A 247 -11.09 -14.73 -13.47
N GLU A 248 -12.36 -14.87 -13.88
CA GLU A 248 -13.04 -13.84 -14.69
C GLU A 248 -13.36 -12.61 -13.83
N ILE A 249 -13.68 -12.82 -12.56
CA ILE A 249 -13.93 -11.75 -11.58
C ILE A 249 -12.61 -11.09 -11.19
N GLU A 250 -11.57 -11.89 -10.94
CA GLU A 250 -10.20 -11.45 -10.71
C GLU A 250 -9.70 -10.56 -11.85
N ALA A 251 -9.77 -11.04 -13.09
CA ALA A 251 -9.34 -10.29 -14.27
C ALA A 251 -10.08 -8.95 -14.43
N ALA A 252 -11.36 -8.89 -14.04
CA ALA A 252 -12.11 -7.64 -14.07
C ALA A 252 -11.61 -6.64 -13.02
N PHE A 253 -11.25 -7.12 -11.83
CA PHE A 253 -10.61 -6.30 -10.79
C PHE A 253 -9.25 -5.78 -11.25
N GLU A 254 -8.35 -6.68 -11.62
CA GLU A 254 -6.97 -6.36 -11.96
C GLU A 254 -6.85 -5.50 -13.21
N GLY A 255 -7.66 -5.79 -14.24
CA GLY A 255 -7.75 -4.97 -15.43
C GLY A 255 -8.20 -3.54 -15.12
N GLU A 256 -9.14 -3.37 -14.20
CA GLU A 256 -9.62 -2.04 -13.80
C GLU A 256 -8.57 -1.27 -13.02
N ILE A 257 -7.93 -1.87 -12.01
CA ILE A 257 -6.91 -1.16 -11.22
C ILE A 257 -5.72 -0.73 -12.08
N ARG A 258 -5.28 -1.58 -13.01
CA ARG A 258 -4.22 -1.21 -13.97
C ARG A 258 -4.65 -0.06 -14.89
N ARG A 259 -5.89 -0.07 -15.36
CA ARG A 259 -6.46 1.01 -16.16
C ARG A 259 -6.52 2.34 -15.40
N GLN A 260 -6.68 2.28 -14.07
CA GLN A 260 -6.70 3.45 -13.20
C GLN A 260 -5.30 3.94 -12.78
N GLY A 261 -4.24 3.24 -13.20
CA GLY A 261 -2.85 3.64 -12.95
C GLY A 261 -2.22 3.03 -11.70
N ALA A 262 -2.73 1.89 -11.22
CA ALA A 262 -2.03 1.09 -10.22
C ALA A 262 -0.70 0.58 -10.79
N ASP A 263 0.30 0.54 -9.93
CA ASP A 263 1.61 -0.01 -10.28
C ASP A 263 1.50 -1.53 -10.49
N ARG A 264 0.75 -2.20 -9.61
CA ARG A 264 0.45 -3.64 -9.61
C ARG A 264 -0.68 -3.97 -8.63
N VAL A 265 -1.01 -5.25 -8.46
CA VAL A 265 -1.75 -5.72 -7.29
C VAL A 265 -0.88 -5.59 -6.04
N GLY A 266 -1.48 -5.25 -4.89
CA GLY A 266 -0.76 -5.14 -3.62
C GLY A 266 -0.31 -6.48 -3.06
N TYR A 267 -1.06 -7.53 -3.39
CA TYR A 267 -0.87 -8.93 -3.02
C TYR A 267 -1.65 -9.83 -4.00
N PRO A 268 -1.40 -11.15 -4.05
CA PRO A 268 -2.18 -12.06 -4.90
C PRO A 268 -3.66 -11.95 -4.63
N SER A 269 -4.46 -11.65 -5.66
CA SER A 269 -5.90 -11.46 -5.52
C SER A 269 -6.61 -12.74 -5.06
N ILE A 270 -7.42 -12.66 -4.02
CA ILE A 270 -8.22 -13.75 -3.47
C ILE A 270 -9.64 -13.59 -3.99
N VAL A 271 -10.16 -14.60 -4.72
CA VAL A 271 -11.53 -14.63 -5.22
C VAL A 271 -12.15 -15.98 -4.92
N GLY A 272 -12.78 -16.11 -3.76
CA GLY A 272 -13.35 -17.38 -3.29
C GLY A 272 -14.88 -17.40 -3.39
N SER A 273 -15.44 -18.27 -4.25
CA SER A 273 -16.89 -18.47 -4.37
C SER A 273 -17.38 -19.70 -3.60
N GLY A 274 -18.52 -19.59 -2.93
CA GLY A 274 -19.12 -20.68 -2.16
C GLY A 274 -18.13 -21.26 -1.14
N PRO A 275 -17.76 -22.57 -1.20
CA PRO A 275 -16.86 -23.19 -0.23
C PRO A 275 -15.47 -22.55 -0.22
N ASN A 276 -14.96 -22.04 -1.34
CA ASN A 276 -13.66 -21.38 -1.40
C ASN A 276 -13.62 -20.07 -0.59
N GLY A 277 -14.76 -19.39 -0.45
CA GLY A 277 -14.90 -18.21 0.39
C GLY A 277 -14.70 -18.47 1.90
N THR A 278 -14.56 -19.73 2.32
CA THR A 278 -14.23 -20.12 3.70
C THR A 278 -12.73 -20.37 3.92
N THR A 279 -11.92 -20.26 2.87
CA THR A 279 -10.44 -20.34 2.93
C THR A 279 -9.86 -18.95 2.90
N LEU A 280 -9.08 -18.59 3.93
CA LEU A 280 -8.64 -17.20 4.18
C LEU A 280 -7.81 -16.62 3.03
N HIS A 281 -6.80 -17.35 2.56
CA HIS A 281 -5.90 -16.92 1.47
C HIS A 281 -6.05 -17.85 0.26
N TYR A 282 -7.27 -17.93 -0.29
CA TYR A 282 -7.56 -18.71 -1.49
C TYR A 282 -7.24 -17.88 -2.75
N ASP A 283 -6.10 -18.13 -3.35
CA ASP A 283 -5.56 -17.42 -4.52
C ASP A 283 -5.60 -18.24 -5.83
N THR A 284 -6.11 -19.43 -5.78
CA THR A 284 -6.16 -20.32 -6.97
C THR A 284 -7.18 -19.86 -8.01
N ASN A 285 -8.29 -19.26 -7.60
CA ASN A 285 -9.31 -18.55 -8.39
C ASN A 285 -9.82 -19.31 -9.62
N ARG A 286 -10.06 -20.64 -9.51
CA ARG A 286 -10.40 -21.50 -10.67
C ARG A 286 -11.78 -22.13 -10.63
N ARG A 287 -12.53 -21.92 -9.56
CA ARG A 287 -13.86 -22.49 -9.42
C ARG A 287 -14.89 -21.68 -10.23
N ARG A 288 -15.92 -22.36 -10.70
CA ARG A 288 -17.10 -21.73 -11.31
C ARG A 288 -18.12 -21.39 -10.22
N ALA A 289 -18.41 -20.10 -10.04
CA ALA A 289 -19.38 -19.62 -9.07
C ALA A 289 -20.80 -20.05 -9.43
N GLN A 290 -21.57 -20.54 -8.45
CA GLN A 290 -22.91 -21.04 -8.64
C GLN A 290 -23.97 -20.00 -8.25
N ASP A 291 -25.19 -20.19 -8.76
CA ASP A 291 -26.33 -19.36 -8.35
C ASP A 291 -26.62 -19.53 -6.85
N GLY A 292 -26.88 -18.43 -6.16
CA GLY A 292 -27.16 -18.42 -4.72
C GLY A 292 -25.93 -18.45 -3.80
N GLU A 293 -24.71 -18.57 -4.34
CA GLU A 293 -23.47 -18.50 -3.54
C GLU A 293 -23.05 -17.05 -3.26
N LEU A 294 -22.23 -16.88 -2.21
CA LEU A 294 -21.42 -15.68 -2.02
C LEU A 294 -20.07 -15.83 -2.72
N VAL A 295 -19.47 -14.71 -3.08
CA VAL A 295 -18.06 -14.59 -3.42
C VAL A 295 -17.41 -13.60 -2.46
N VAL A 296 -16.30 -14.02 -1.85
CA VAL A 296 -15.38 -13.17 -1.09
C VAL A 296 -14.29 -12.75 -2.06
N ILE A 297 -14.09 -11.47 -2.24
CA ILE A 297 -12.95 -10.94 -2.95
C ILE A 297 -12.13 -10.08 -1.99
N ASP A 298 -10.87 -10.43 -1.88
CA ASP A 298 -9.87 -9.73 -1.10
C ASP A 298 -8.72 -9.40 -2.05
N ALA A 299 -8.69 -8.15 -2.47
CA ALA A 299 -7.79 -7.68 -3.51
C ALA A 299 -7.64 -6.16 -3.44
N ALA A 300 -6.43 -5.69 -3.64
CA ALA A 300 -6.15 -4.27 -3.67
C ALA A 300 -5.03 -3.88 -4.64
N ALA A 301 -4.95 -2.58 -4.91
CA ALA A 301 -3.94 -1.96 -5.75
C ALA A 301 -2.72 -1.54 -4.93
N GLU A 302 -1.54 -1.64 -5.52
CA GLU A 302 -0.36 -0.89 -5.10
C GLU A 302 -0.25 0.38 -5.94
N TYR A 303 0.00 1.51 -5.30
CA TYR A 303 0.21 2.80 -5.95
C TYR A 303 1.34 3.58 -5.28
N GLY A 304 2.42 3.85 -6.04
CA GLY A 304 3.60 4.53 -5.52
C GLY A 304 4.25 3.77 -4.38
N GLN A 305 4.31 2.45 -4.52
CA GLN A 305 4.87 1.52 -3.55
C GLN A 305 4.12 1.48 -2.19
N TYR A 306 2.85 1.95 -2.17
CA TYR A 306 1.94 1.82 -1.03
C TYR A 306 0.74 1.00 -1.46
N THR A 307 0.40 -0.02 -0.68
CA THR A 307 -0.73 -0.90 -0.97
C THR A 307 -1.95 -0.56 -0.12
N ALA A 308 -3.13 -0.73 -0.70
CA ALA A 308 -4.37 -0.83 0.05
C ALA A 308 -4.62 -2.29 0.46
N ASP A 309 -5.64 -2.49 1.29
CA ASP A 309 -6.20 -3.80 1.60
C ASP A 309 -7.72 -3.69 1.79
N VAL A 310 -8.46 -4.32 0.88
CA VAL A 310 -9.92 -4.20 0.87
C VAL A 310 -10.56 -5.54 0.55
N THR A 311 -11.35 -6.05 1.48
CA THR A 311 -12.21 -7.21 1.23
C THR A 311 -13.68 -6.80 1.15
N ARG A 312 -14.37 -7.38 0.17
CA ARG A 312 -15.83 -7.32 0.07
C ARG A 312 -16.41 -8.70 -0.22
N THR A 313 -17.60 -8.93 0.32
CA THR A 313 -18.38 -10.13 0.07
C THR A 313 -19.71 -9.77 -0.56
N TRP A 314 -20.10 -10.48 -1.63
CA TRP A 314 -21.39 -10.24 -2.29
C TRP A 314 -21.99 -11.53 -2.90
N PRO A 315 -23.34 -11.57 -3.08
CA PRO A 315 -23.99 -12.71 -3.74
C PRO A 315 -23.68 -12.73 -5.24
N VAL A 316 -23.27 -13.88 -5.76
CA VAL A 316 -22.94 -14.08 -7.18
C VAL A 316 -24.10 -13.63 -8.10
N ASN A 317 -25.35 -13.86 -7.69
CA ASN A 317 -26.55 -13.48 -8.45
C ASN A 317 -27.05 -12.05 -8.15
N GLY A 318 -26.36 -11.28 -7.26
CA GLY A 318 -26.68 -9.90 -6.91
C GLY A 318 -27.80 -9.75 -5.89
N LYS A 319 -28.22 -10.82 -5.21
CA LYS A 319 -29.26 -10.77 -4.17
C LYS A 319 -28.92 -11.70 -3.01
N PHE A 320 -28.75 -11.15 -1.82
CA PHE A 320 -28.53 -11.93 -0.61
C PHE A 320 -29.77 -12.73 -0.20
N THR A 321 -29.59 -13.95 0.22
CA THR A 321 -30.61 -14.70 0.99
C THR A 321 -30.75 -14.11 2.40
N SER A 322 -31.83 -14.44 3.11
CA SER A 322 -32.04 -14.00 4.50
C SER A 322 -30.89 -14.49 5.41
N ARG A 323 -30.41 -15.74 5.19
CA ARG A 323 -29.29 -16.33 5.92
C ARG A 323 -27.99 -15.55 5.70
N GLN A 324 -27.67 -15.28 4.44
CA GLN A 324 -26.48 -14.51 4.07
C GLN A 324 -26.51 -13.07 4.63
N LYS A 325 -27.68 -12.39 4.56
CA LYS A 325 -27.84 -11.06 5.16
C LYS A 325 -27.62 -11.07 6.67
N ALA A 326 -28.09 -12.09 7.37
CA ALA A 326 -27.94 -12.18 8.82
C ALA A 326 -26.46 -12.28 9.22
N ILE A 327 -25.70 -13.18 8.59
CA ILE A 327 -24.25 -13.35 8.82
C ILE A 327 -23.49 -12.07 8.39
N TYR A 328 -23.78 -11.54 7.20
CA TYR A 328 -23.14 -10.35 6.68
C TYR A 328 -23.31 -9.14 7.63
N ASN A 329 -24.54 -8.93 8.09
CA ASN A 329 -24.85 -7.81 8.98
C ASN A 329 -24.19 -7.96 10.37
N LEU A 330 -23.99 -9.17 10.86
CA LEU A 330 -23.24 -9.39 12.09
C LEU A 330 -21.75 -9.03 11.91
N VAL A 331 -21.14 -9.45 10.78
CA VAL A 331 -19.75 -9.08 10.45
C VAL A 331 -19.63 -7.55 10.32
N LEU A 332 -20.53 -6.91 9.57
CA LEU A 332 -20.52 -5.46 9.38
C LEU A 332 -20.69 -4.69 10.70
N ALA A 333 -21.60 -5.14 11.56
CA ALA A 333 -21.81 -4.52 12.87
C ALA A 333 -20.62 -4.72 13.80
N THR A 334 -19.95 -5.88 13.72
CA THR A 334 -18.71 -6.17 14.45
C THR A 334 -17.58 -5.23 14.02
N GLN A 335 -17.43 -5.01 12.71
CA GLN A 335 -16.46 -4.07 12.17
C GLN A 335 -16.74 -2.64 12.67
N GLN A 336 -18.01 -2.22 12.62
CA GLN A 336 -18.41 -0.89 13.08
C GLN A 336 -18.15 -0.70 14.58
N ALA A 337 -18.44 -1.71 15.41
CA ALA A 337 -18.16 -1.64 16.86
C ALA A 337 -16.66 -1.47 17.16
N ALA A 338 -15.80 -2.17 16.42
CA ALA A 338 -14.36 -1.99 16.54
C ALA A 338 -13.91 -0.58 16.07
N PHE A 339 -14.45 -0.11 14.96
CA PHE A 339 -14.16 1.24 14.44
C PHE A 339 -14.56 2.34 15.44
N ASP A 340 -15.74 2.25 16.03
CA ASP A 340 -16.25 3.23 16.99
C ASP A 340 -15.39 3.32 18.25
N ALA A 341 -14.61 2.29 18.54
CA ALA A 341 -13.69 2.25 19.69
C ALA A 341 -12.28 2.81 19.38
N ILE A 342 -11.98 3.16 18.11
CA ILE A 342 -10.67 3.70 17.75
C ILE A 342 -10.46 5.06 18.38
N ARG A 343 -9.39 5.18 19.18
CA ARG A 343 -8.92 6.43 19.78
C ARG A 343 -7.39 6.39 19.91
N PRO A 344 -6.70 7.51 19.83
CA PRO A 344 -5.30 7.57 20.24
C PRO A 344 -5.10 6.98 21.65
N GLY A 345 -4.08 6.13 21.80
CA GLY A 345 -3.78 5.43 23.04
C GLY A 345 -4.40 4.04 23.18
N VAL A 346 -5.41 3.67 22.40
CA VAL A 346 -5.97 2.31 22.38
C VAL A 346 -4.98 1.36 21.66
N LYS A 347 -4.96 0.09 22.04
CA LYS A 347 -4.14 -0.94 21.38
C LYS A 347 -4.99 -1.78 20.43
N MET A 348 -4.39 -2.29 19.35
CA MET A 348 -5.07 -3.19 18.42
C MET A 348 -5.65 -4.43 19.10
N ALA A 349 -4.94 -5.03 20.08
CA ALA A 349 -5.44 -6.15 20.87
C ALA A 349 -6.72 -5.82 21.65
N THR A 350 -6.92 -4.57 22.04
CA THR A 350 -8.17 -4.13 22.69
C THR A 350 -9.32 -4.10 21.71
N LEU A 351 -9.08 -3.63 20.48
CA LEU A 351 -10.07 -3.61 19.39
C LEU A 351 -10.44 -5.03 18.97
N ASP A 352 -9.46 -5.95 18.87
CA ASP A 352 -9.71 -7.37 18.57
C ASP A 352 -10.57 -8.02 19.65
N SER A 353 -10.22 -7.83 20.91
CA SER A 353 -11.01 -8.35 22.03
C SER A 353 -12.45 -7.83 22.05
N LEU A 354 -12.63 -6.54 21.73
CA LEU A 354 -13.94 -5.92 21.64
C LEU A 354 -14.76 -6.49 20.46
N SER A 355 -14.13 -6.66 19.30
CA SER A 355 -14.80 -7.21 18.11
C SER A 355 -15.30 -8.64 18.37
N ARG A 356 -14.47 -9.49 19.01
CA ARG A 356 -14.86 -10.86 19.38
C ARG A 356 -15.97 -10.87 20.42
N ALA A 357 -15.91 -10.02 21.43
CA ALA A 357 -16.97 -9.90 22.42
C ALA A 357 -18.29 -9.47 21.79
N TYR A 358 -18.25 -8.44 20.93
CA TYR A 358 -19.43 -7.97 20.21
C TYR A 358 -20.05 -9.08 19.35
N MET A 359 -19.24 -9.79 18.55
CA MET A 359 -19.71 -10.88 17.72
C MET A 359 -20.34 -12.01 18.55
N ARG A 360 -19.74 -12.37 19.70
CA ARG A 360 -20.26 -13.37 20.63
C ARG A 360 -21.62 -12.97 21.19
N GLU A 361 -21.73 -11.74 21.68
CA GLU A 361 -22.94 -11.22 22.32
C GLU A 361 -24.13 -11.11 21.34
N HIS A 362 -23.83 -10.88 20.07
CA HIS A 362 -24.85 -10.69 19.02
C HIS A 362 -25.04 -11.90 18.11
N SER A 363 -24.44 -13.04 18.42
CA SER A 363 -24.54 -14.26 17.63
C SER A 363 -25.96 -14.83 17.55
N GLY A 364 -26.75 -14.70 18.64
CA GLY A 364 -28.03 -15.41 18.73
C GLY A 364 -27.85 -16.89 18.44
N ASP A 365 -28.68 -17.40 17.54
CA ASP A 365 -28.65 -18.79 17.02
C ASP A 365 -27.96 -18.89 15.64
N LEU A 366 -27.35 -17.80 15.16
CA LEU A 366 -26.76 -17.72 13.81
C LEU A 366 -25.67 -18.76 13.53
N CYS A 367 -24.94 -19.21 14.54
CA CYS A 367 -23.88 -20.20 14.41
C CYS A 367 -24.19 -21.51 15.13
N GLY A 368 -25.49 -21.84 15.25
CA GLY A 368 -25.99 -23.10 15.83
C GLY A 368 -25.73 -23.19 17.32
N GLN A 369 -25.03 -24.25 17.77
CA GLN A 369 -24.72 -24.45 19.20
C GLN A 369 -23.52 -23.64 19.69
N SER A 370 -22.75 -23.05 18.77
CA SER A 370 -21.60 -22.20 19.06
C SER A 370 -21.93 -20.73 18.81
N THR A 371 -21.21 -19.84 19.49
CA THR A 371 -21.25 -18.42 19.15
C THR A 371 -20.40 -18.12 17.91
N CYS A 372 -20.76 -17.11 17.12
CA CYS A 372 -20.14 -16.86 15.82
C CYS A 372 -18.66 -16.45 15.90
N ASP A 373 -18.20 -15.92 17.04
CA ASP A 373 -16.79 -15.62 17.26
C ASP A 373 -15.88 -16.87 17.22
N THR A 374 -16.46 -18.08 17.38
CA THR A 374 -15.77 -19.37 17.17
C THR A 374 -15.35 -19.55 15.71
N TYR A 375 -16.10 -18.99 14.76
CA TYR A 375 -15.85 -19.04 13.33
C TYR A 375 -15.09 -17.82 12.80
N TYR A 376 -14.69 -16.91 13.69
CA TYR A 376 -13.80 -15.79 13.40
C TYR A 376 -12.37 -16.18 13.76
N ILE A 377 -11.66 -16.81 12.82
CA ILE A 377 -10.45 -17.61 13.03
C ILE A 377 -9.13 -16.86 12.77
N HIS A 378 -9.15 -15.55 12.58
CA HIS A 378 -7.96 -14.69 12.41
C HIS A 378 -8.04 -13.44 13.29
N GLY A 379 -7.02 -12.59 13.27
CA GLY A 379 -7.00 -11.31 13.99
C GLY A 379 -7.93 -10.26 13.37
N LEU A 380 -8.17 -9.18 14.11
CA LEU A 380 -9.01 -8.09 13.63
C LEU A 380 -8.39 -7.31 12.46
N GLY A 381 -7.06 -7.32 12.33
CA GLY A 381 -6.37 -6.59 11.28
C GLY A 381 -4.88 -6.45 11.54
N HIS A 382 -4.20 -5.77 10.64
CA HIS A 382 -2.75 -5.57 10.64
C HIS A 382 -2.37 -4.16 10.18
N TRP A 383 -1.11 -3.79 10.41
CA TRP A 383 -0.56 -2.55 9.86
C TRP A 383 -0.50 -2.63 8.34
N ILE A 384 -0.76 -1.51 7.67
CA ILE A 384 -0.68 -1.40 6.22
C ILE A 384 0.15 -0.17 5.81
N GLY A 385 0.82 -0.25 4.67
CA GLY A 385 1.68 0.81 4.16
C GLY A 385 2.37 0.44 2.87
N MET A 386 3.70 0.35 2.89
CA MET A 386 4.49 -0.10 1.74
C MET A 386 4.37 -1.61 1.51
N ASP A 387 4.01 -2.36 2.51
CA ASP A 387 3.66 -3.78 2.41
C ASP A 387 2.22 -3.96 2.91
N VAL A 388 1.51 -4.98 2.38
CA VAL A 388 0.16 -5.31 2.85
C VAL A 388 0.18 -5.64 4.34
N HIS A 389 1.11 -6.46 4.79
CA HIS A 389 1.44 -6.64 6.20
C HIS A 389 2.65 -5.78 6.54
N ASP A 390 2.40 -4.49 6.79
CA ASP A 390 3.46 -3.51 7.00
C ASP A 390 4.13 -3.65 8.36
N VAL A 391 5.29 -3.01 8.47
CA VAL A 391 6.12 -3.04 9.69
C VAL A 391 5.46 -2.28 10.84
N GLY A 392 5.70 -2.74 12.04
CA GLY A 392 5.24 -2.08 13.27
C GLY A 392 5.08 -3.05 14.43
N ASP A 393 5.25 -2.55 15.66
CA ASP A 393 5.01 -3.31 16.86
C ASP A 393 3.52 -3.24 17.24
N TYR A 394 2.83 -4.36 17.22
CA TYR A 394 1.40 -4.47 17.60
C TYR A 394 1.10 -4.12 19.05
N THR A 395 2.11 -4.02 19.90
CA THR A 395 1.94 -3.57 21.29
C THR A 395 1.92 -2.05 21.42
N THR A 396 2.30 -1.33 20.34
CA THR A 396 2.29 0.14 20.30
C THR A 396 0.86 0.67 20.38
N PRO A 397 0.56 1.60 21.29
CA PRO A 397 -0.73 2.28 21.29
C PRO A 397 -0.96 3.08 20.00
N LEU A 398 -2.19 3.08 19.52
CA LEU A 398 -2.59 3.84 18.33
C LEU A 398 -2.26 5.33 18.46
N ALA A 399 -1.71 5.92 17.43
CA ALA A 399 -1.42 7.35 17.33
C ALA A 399 -1.92 7.90 15.99
N PRO A 400 -2.24 9.20 15.92
CA PRO A 400 -2.63 9.85 14.67
C PRO A 400 -1.58 9.63 13.56
N GLY A 401 -2.06 9.28 12.36
CA GLY A 401 -1.23 8.92 11.20
C GLY A 401 -0.91 7.43 11.08
N MET A 402 -1.21 6.58 12.06
CA MET A 402 -1.14 5.13 11.88
C MET A 402 -2.27 4.64 11.00
N VAL A 403 -1.98 3.67 10.12
CA VAL A 403 -2.96 3.04 9.22
C VAL A 403 -2.94 1.54 9.43
N PHE A 404 -4.13 0.93 9.49
CA PHE A 404 -4.31 -0.51 9.69
C PHE A 404 -5.65 -0.98 9.13
N THR A 405 -5.81 -2.30 8.96
CA THR A 405 -7.05 -2.90 8.47
C THR A 405 -8.03 -3.20 9.60
N LEU A 406 -9.33 -3.21 9.28
CA LEU A 406 -10.38 -3.80 10.11
C LEU A 406 -11.14 -4.81 9.27
N GLU A 407 -10.94 -6.10 9.54
CA GLU A 407 -11.34 -7.19 8.67
C GLU A 407 -12.06 -8.37 9.37
N PRO A 408 -13.04 -8.16 10.25
CA PRO A 408 -13.71 -9.28 10.87
C PRO A 408 -14.37 -10.19 9.83
N GLY A 409 -14.39 -11.50 10.11
CA GLY A 409 -15.01 -12.49 9.23
C GLY A 409 -15.70 -13.62 9.98
N ILE A 410 -16.65 -14.28 9.32
CA ILE A 410 -17.30 -15.51 9.76
C ILE A 410 -17.21 -16.52 8.63
N TYR A 411 -16.68 -17.71 8.93
CA TYR A 411 -16.44 -18.76 7.95
C TYR A 411 -17.14 -20.05 8.42
N LEU A 412 -18.19 -20.46 7.67
CA LEU A 412 -19.02 -21.63 7.94
C LEU A 412 -18.82 -22.67 6.81
N PRO A 413 -17.77 -23.52 6.88
CA PRO A 413 -17.47 -24.47 5.81
C PRO A 413 -18.63 -25.43 5.49
N ASP A 414 -19.35 -25.90 6.49
CA ASP A 414 -20.49 -26.80 6.33
C ASP A 414 -21.65 -26.18 5.55
N GLU A 415 -21.73 -24.84 5.54
CA GLU A 415 -22.73 -24.08 4.75
C GLU A 415 -22.14 -23.54 3.44
N ALA A 416 -20.85 -23.78 3.15
CA ALA A 416 -20.12 -23.14 2.06
C ALA A 416 -20.29 -21.59 2.06
N LEU A 417 -20.30 -20.99 3.25
CA LEU A 417 -20.59 -19.59 3.46
C LEU A 417 -19.44 -18.91 4.21
N GLY A 418 -18.73 -18.03 3.53
CA GLY A 418 -17.73 -17.13 4.10
C GLY A 418 -18.15 -15.68 3.92
N VAL A 419 -17.93 -14.85 4.94
CA VAL A 419 -18.09 -13.40 4.89
C VAL A 419 -16.90 -12.75 5.55
N ARG A 420 -16.17 -11.91 4.82
CA ARG A 420 -15.20 -10.94 5.33
C ARG A 420 -15.55 -9.57 4.79
N ILE A 421 -15.46 -8.55 5.64
CA ILE A 421 -15.58 -7.14 5.27
C ILE A 421 -14.38 -6.45 5.85
N GLU A 422 -13.57 -5.87 4.98
CA GLU A 422 -12.31 -5.24 5.34
C GLU A 422 -12.20 -3.86 4.78
N ASP A 423 -11.70 -2.98 5.58
CA ASP A 423 -11.46 -1.59 5.22
C ASP A 423 -10.16 -1.08 5.84
N ASP A 424 -9.44 -0.28 5.10
CA ASP A 424 -8.31 0.51 5.61
C ASP A 424 -8.79 1.68 6.45
N VAL A 425 -8.17 1.86 7.62
CA VAL A 425 -8.50 2.92 8.57
C VAL A 425 -7.25 3.71 8.94
N VAL A 426 -7.33 5.03 8.86
CA VAL A 426 -6.32 5.91 9.44
C VAL A 426 -6.77 6.42 10.82
N VAL A 427 -5.84 6.41 11.77
CA VAL A 427 -6.08 7.03 13.09
C VAL A 427 -5.94 8.54 12.96
N THR A 428 -6.95 9.24 13.44
CA THR A 428 -6.98 10.72 13.55
C THR A 428 -6.92 11.16 15.01
N PRO A 429 -6.70 12.43 15.33
CA PRO A 429 -6.76 12.92 16.70
C PRO A 429 -8.11 12.63 17.40
N ASN A 430 -9.20 12.45 16.63
CA ASN A 430 -10.57 12.32 17.14
C ASN A 430 -11.12 10.88 17.07
N GLY A 431 -10.40 9.93 16.45
CA GLY A 431 -10.85 8.55 16.23
C GLY A 431 -10.34 7.98 14.94
N GLY A 432 -11.06 6.99 14.36
CA GLY A 432 -10.77 6.42 13.05
C GLY A 432 -11.37 7.26 11.91
N GLU A 433 -10.76 7.15 10.72
CA GLU A 433 -11.32 7.61 9.45
C GLU A 433 -11.22 6.46 8.45
N TRP A 434 -12.35 6.09 7.82
CA TRP A 434 -12.37 5.09 6.76
C TRP A 434 -11.70 5.63 5.50
N LEU A 435 -10.64 4.97 5.04
CA LEU A 435 -10.03 5.30 3.75
C LEU A 435 -10.86 4.72 2.59
N SER A 436 -11.44 3.53 2.78
CA SER A 436 -12.21 2.78 1.78
C SER A 436 -13.73 3.05 1.81
N ALA A 437 -14.15 4.19 2.35
CA ALA A 437 -15.56 4.57 2.46
C ALA A 437 -16.33 4.57 1.12
N GLY A 438 -15.63 4.67 -0.01
CA GLY A 438 -16.22 4.59 -1.36
C GLY A 438 -16.67 3.19 -1.78
N ALA A 439 -16.20 2.13 -1.11
CA ALA A 439 -16.60 0.75 -1.40
C ALA A 439 -17.98 0.44 -0.79
N PRO A 440 -18.91 -0.21 -1.52
CA PRO A 440 -20.21 -0.59 -0.97
C PRO A 440 -20.03 -1.45 0.30
N ARG A 441 -20.68 -1.08 1.40
CA ARG A 441 -20.54 -1.78 2.70
C ARG A 441 -21.81 -2.45 3.17
N THR A 442 -22.98 -1.81 2.98
CA THR A 442 -24.25 -2.40 3.39
C THR A 442 -24.76 -3.40 2.36
N THR A 443 -25.56 -4.38 2.80
CA THR A 443 -26.19 -5.34 1.87
C THR A 443 -27.02 -4.62 0.81
N ASP A 444 -27.67 -3.53 1.15
CA ASP A 444 -28.52 -2.77 0.22
C ASP A 444 -27.66 -2.00 -0.80
N ASP A 445 -26.49 -1.46 -0.42
CA ASP A 445 -25.56 -0.83 -1.35
C ASP A 445 -24.98 -1.85 -2.32
N VAL A 446 -24.56 -3.02 -1.81
CA VAL A 446 -24.06 -4.12 -2.63
C VAL A 446 -25.12 -4.56 -3.65
N GLU A 447 -26.34 -4.85 -3.21
CA GLU A 447 -27.44 -5.24 -4.11
C GLU A 447 -27.78 -4.15 -5.13
N ARG A 448 -27.71 -2.87 -4.73
CA ARG A 448 -27.93 -1.72 -5.62
C ARG A 448 -26.86 -1.66 -6.71
N VAL A 449 -25.57 -1.71 -6.35
CA VAL A 449 -24.46 -1.67 -7.31
C VAL A 449 -24.56 -2.81 -8.31
N MET A 450 -24.81 -4.04 -7.84
CA MET A 450 -24.92 -5.21 -8.71
C MET A 450 -26.14 -5.16 -9.61
N ARG A 451 -27.25 -4.60 -9.17
CA ARG A 451 -28.44 -4.37 -9.99
C ARG A 451 -28.22 -3.33 -11.09
N GLU A 452 -27.56 -2.20 -10.74
CA GLU A 452 -27.22 -1.13 -11.69
C GLU A 452 -26.26 -1.63 -12.77
N ALA A 453 -25.30 -2.48 -12.39
CA ALA A 453 -24.35 -3.10 -13.30
C ALA A 453 -24.99 -4.03 -14.36
N ARG A 454 -26.14 -4.62 -14.05
CA ARG A 454 -26.89 -5.54 -14.91
C ARG A 454 -27.94 -4.87 -15.76
N ALA A 455 -28.24 -3.60 -15.49
CA ALA A 455 -29.15 -2.83 -16.31
C ALA A 455 -28.59 -2.65 -17.73
N PRO A 456 -29.40 -2.82 -18.79
CA PRO A 456 -28.95 -2.58 -20.15
C PRO A 456 -28.46 -1.13 -20.26
N ARG A 457 -27.24 -0.95 -20.77
CA ARG A 457 -26.73 0.41 -21.07
C ARG A 457 -27.66 1.04 -22.08
N ARG A 458 -28.36 2.13 -21.71
CA ARG A 458 -29.21 2.94 -22.58
C ARG A 458 -28.36 3.74 -23.58
#